data_785c1ec0bddd8d56ba53a7619dea4c6f
#
_entry.id   785c1ec0bddd8d56ba53a7619dea4c6f
#
_cell.length_a   1.000
_cell.length_b   1.000
_cell.length_c   1.000
_cell.angle_alpha   90.00
_cell.angle_beta   90.00
_cell.angle_gamma   90.00
#
_symmetry.space_group_name_H-M   'P 1'
#
loop_
_entity.id
_entity.type
_entity.pdbx_description
1 polymer ?
#
loop_
_entity_poly.entity_id
_entity_poly.type
_entity_poly.pdbx_seq_one_letter_code
_entity_poly.pdbx_strand_id
1 'polypeptide(L)'
;MLRLALVLNRHLPRMAGIAMIPLVRCLFWLARLLGTERASRTGGAIARRVGPFLPANRIALANLRAAYPEEDEAAIRALARQAWDNLGRTGAEYAHLATLFDIDPADPASQRMSVAGAEHFEALRDDGKPGLIFAAHLANWELPAICAARYGLEATAIFRPPNDIASARLVAEVRRETMGGLAAAGQGAVFSMQGVVERGGHLGQLIDQHFTRGVVVEFFGRPVLVNPLLAKLAKHYECPVHGVRVVRKDNARFHLELTPPLDLPRDAKGEIDVQGAMQAMTRVVEEWVRENPGQWLWMHRRWRPNMLPKPKVAPVKQPDPSAAHRGNVTSVSG
;
A
#
# COMPACT_ATOMS: atom_id res chain seq x y z
N MET A 1 37.87 -22.04 -0.47
CA MET A 1 36.86 -21.99 -1.55
C MET A 1 35.48 -21.60 -1.01
N LEU A 2 34.90 -22.32 -0.03
CA LEU A 2 33.54 -22.03 0.49
C LEU A 2 33.37 -20.63 1.14
N ARG A 3 34.38 -20.17 1.90
CA ARG A 3 34.38 -18.81 2.50
C ARG A 3 34.46 -17.69 1.44
N LEU A 4 35.15 -17.88 0.35
CA LEU A 4 35.26 -16.91 -0.74
C LEU A 4 33.91 -16.83 -1.52
N ALA A 5 33.25 -17.97 -1.74
CA ALA A 5 31.93 -18.03 -2.37
C ALA A 5 30.83 -17.37 -1.52
N LEU A 6 30.89 -17.52 -0.18
CA LEU A 6 29.96 -16.85 0.75
C LEU A 6 30.18 -15.33 0.81
N VAL A 7 31.44 -14.88 0.77
CA VAL A 7 31.77 -13.44 0.73
C VAL A 7 31.34 -12.83 -0.61
N LEU A 8 31.64 -13.48 -1.72
CA LEU A 8 31.20 -13.05 -3.06
C LEU A 8 29.66 -13.00 -3.16
N ASN A 9 28.95 -14.02 -2.68
CA ASN A 9 27.49 -14.06 -2.72
C ASN A 9 26.81 -12.99 -1.83
N ARG A 10 27.52 -12.47 -0.84
CA ARG A 10 27.05 -11.39 0.06
C ARG A 10 27.38 -9.99 -0.47
N HIS A 11 28.44 -9.84 -1.27
CA HIS A 11 28.93 -8.54 -1.76
C HIS A 11 28.54 -8.25 -3.20
N LEU A 12 28.39 -9.25 -4.06
CA LEU A 12 27.95 -9.11 -5.45
C LEU A 12 26.62 -8.33 -5.60
N PRO A 13 25.53 -8.64 -4.84
CA PRO A 13 24.31 -7.87 -4.96
C PRO A 13 24.44 -6.43 -4.44
N ARG A 14 25.34 -6.18 -3.47
CA ARG A 14 25.63 -4.82 -2.99
C ARG A 14 26.41 -3.99 -4.00
N MET A 15 27.41 -4.57 -4.65
CA MET A 15 28.21 -3.91 -5.68
C MET A 15 27.37 -3.65 -6.95
N ALA A 16 26.52 -4.61 -7.35
CA ALA A 16 25.58 -4.42 -8.45
C ALA A 16 24.60 -3.27 -8.15
N GLY A 17 24.10 -3.17 -6.91
CA GLY A 17 23.24 -2.07 -6.47
C GLY A 17 23.95 -0.72 -6.54
N ILE A 18 25.21 -0.63 -6.13
CA ILE A 18 26.00 0.62 -6.19
C ILE A 18 26.28 1.02 -7.64
N ALA A 19 26.59 0.06 -8.52
CA ALA A 19 26.82 0.31 -9.95
C ALA A 19 25.54 0.76 -10.68
N MET A 20 24.36 0.44 -10.16
CA MET A 20 23.08 0.90 -10.70
C MET A 20 22.78 2.38 -10.41
N ILE A 21 23.38 2.99 -9.38
CA ILE A 21 23.10 4.39 -9.01
C ILE A 21 23.36 5.37 -10.15
N PRO A 22 24.52 5.36 -10.84
CA PRO A 22 24.76 6.28 -11.95
C PRO A 22 23.81 6.05 -13.11
N LEU A 23 23.44 4.81 -13.39
CA LEU A 23 22.45 4.50 -14.44
C LEU A 23 21.10 5.11 -14.11
N VAL A 24 20.61 4.93 -12.88
CA VAL A 24 19.32 5.48 -12.45
C VAL A 24 19.34 7.02 -12.46
N ARG A 25 20.46 7.63 -12.01
CA ARG A 25 20.65 9.09 -12.11
C ARG A 25 20.64 9.60 -13.55
N CYS A 26 21.28 8.87 -14.45
CA CYS A 26 21.26 9.19 -15.89
C CYS A 26 19.85 9.09 -16.47
N LEU A 27 19.09 8.04 -16.12
CA LEU A 27 17.70 7.90 -16.52
C LEU A 27 16.80 9.03 -15.98
N PHE A 28 17.02 9.46 -14.75
CA PHE A 28 16.31 10.60 -14.16
C PHE A 28 16.67 11.92 -14.86
N TRP A 29 17.94 12.11 -15.18
CA TRP A 29 18.37 13.28 -15.94
C TRP A 29 17.71 13.30 -17.33
N LEU A 30 17.72 12.17 -18.05
CA LEU A 30 17.04 12.04 -19.34
C LEU A 30 15.53 12.27 -19.22
N ALA A 31 14.89 11.74 -18.17
CA ALA A 31 13.47 11.98 -17.90
C ALA A 31 13.19 13.48 -17.70
N ARG A 32 14.05 14.18 -16.94
CA ARG A 32 13.91 15.64 -16.75
C ARG A 32 14.02 16.42 -18.05
N LEU A 33 14.90 16.02 -18.98
CA LEU A 33 15.02 16.65 -20.29
C LEU A 33 13.77 16.47 -21.18
N LEU A 34 13.07 15.34 -21.05
CA LEU A 34 11.86 15.06 -21.81
C LEU A 34 10.64 15.86 -21.33
N GLY A 35 10.69 16.39 -20.10
CA GLY A 35 9.54 16.97 -19.42
C GLY A 35 8.56 15.91 -18.93
N THR A 36 7.70 16.28 -17.98
CA THR A 36 6.85 15.37 -17.20
C THR A 36 5.99 14.43 -18.06
N GLU A 37 5.27 14.97 -19.02
CA GLU A 37 4.32 14.20 -19.82
C GLU A 37 5.01 13.18 -20.75
N ARG A 38 6.06 13.62 -21.46
CA ARG A 38 6.81 12.73 -22.35
C ARG A 38 7.58 11.68 -21.58
N ALA A 39 8.18 12.04 -20.44
CA ALA A 39 8.85 11.10 -19.55
C ALA A 39 7.89 10.04 -19.03
N SER A 40 6.74 10.44 -18.50
CA SER A 40 5.68 9.54 -18.04
C SER A 40 5.24 8.58 -19.14
N ARG A 41 4.89 9.11 -20.33
CA ARG A 41 4.46 8.31 -21.49
C ARG A 41 5.53 7.31 -21.93
N THR A 42 6.78 7.75 -22.01
CA THR A 42 7.92 6.91 -22.41
C THR A 42 8.17 5.80 -21.38
N GLY A 43 8.21 6.13 -20.08
CA GLY A 43 8.36 5.17 -19.01
C GLY A 43 7.26 4.10 -19.02
N GLY A 44 6.01 4.53 -19.18
CA GLY A 44 4.86 3.63 -19.32
C GLY A 44 4.98 2.72 -20.55
N ALA A 45 5.31 3.28 -21.71
CA ALA A 45 5.44 2.52 -22.95
C ALA A 45 6.57 1.47 -22.87
N ILE A 46 7.69 1.80 -22.26
CA ILE A 46 8.79 0.86 -22.02
C ILE A 46 8.33 -0.26 -21.07
N ALA A 47 7.79 0.11 -19.92
CA ALA A 47 7.37 -0.89 -18.92
C ALA A 47 6.26 -1.81 -19.42
N ARG A 48 5.30 -1.29 -20.20
CA ARG A 48 4.25 -2.09 -20.86
C ARG A 48 4.81 -3.13 -21.83
N ARG A 49 5.94 -2.84 -22.50
CA ARG A 49 6.60 -3.77 -23.44
C ARG A 49 7.52 -4.77 -22.74
N VAL A 50 8.31 -4.30 -21.78
CA VAL A 50 9.35 -5.10 -21.10
C VAL A 50 8.77 -5.88 -19.91
N GLY A 51 7.84 -5.29 -19.18
CA GLY A 51 7.24 -5.86 -17.97
C GLY A 51 6.71 -7.29 -18.12
N PRO A 52 6.00 -7.64 -19.21
CA PRO A 52 5.53 -9.01 -19.43
C PRO A 52 6.61 -10.10 -19.41
N PHE A 53 7.86 -9.75 -19.66
CA PHE A 53 8.99 -10.70 -19.65
C PHE A 53 9.66 -10.80 -18.27
N LEU A 54 9.33 -9.92 -17.33
CA LEU A 54 9.91 -9.92 -15.99
C LEU A 54 9.25 -10.96 -15.06
N PRO A 55 10.00 -11.55 -14.11
CA PRO A 55 9.44 -12.52 -13.16
C PRO A 55 8.24 -11.99 -12.36
N ALA A 56 8.20 -10.69 -12.07
CA ALA A 56 7.09 -10.04 -11.37
C ALA A 56 5.76 -10.08 -12.15
N ASN A 57 5.80 -10.26 -13.47
CA ASN A 57 4.60 -10.41 -14.29
C ASN A 57 3.80 -11.67 -13.93
N ARG A 58 4.48 -12.76 -13.55
CA ARG A 58 3.81 -14.00 -13.09
C ARG A 58 2.99 -13.73 -11.83
N ILE A 59 3.49 -12.86 -10.95
CA ILE A 59 2.79 -12.46 -9.74
C ILE A 59 1.57 -11.61 -10.10
N ALA A 60 1.73 -10.63 -10.99
CA ALA A 60 0.63 -9.78 -11.45
C ALA A 60 -0.51 -10.61 -12.07
N LEU A 61 -0.18 -11.52 -12.98
CA LEU A 61 -1.18 -12.41 -13.61
C LEU A 61 -1.87 -13.31 -12.58
N ALA A 62 -1.14 -13.87 -11.62
CA ALA A 62 -1.72 -14.70 -10.57
C ALA A 62 -2.67 -13.90 -9.66
N ASN A 63 -2.30 -12.68 -9.31
CA ASN A 63 -3.14 -11.79 -8.52
C ASN A 63 -4.40 -11.37 -9.30
N LEU A 64 -4.27 -11.01 -10.57
CA LEU A 64 -5.40 -10.61 -11.42
C LEU A 64 -6.40 -11.75 -11.60
N ARG A 65 -5.94 -12.98 -11.91
CA ARG A 65 -6.81 -14.16 -11.98
C ARG A 65 -7.52 -14.46 -10.66
N ALA A 66 -6.87 -14.15 -9.54
CA ALA A 66 -7.44 -14.35 -8.23
C ALA A 66 -8.51 -13.30 -7.90
N ALA A 67 -8.34 -12.06 -8.37
CA ALA A 67 -9.26 -10.94 -8.14
C ALA A 67 -10.44 -10.93 -9.12
N TYR A 68 -10.21 -11.35 -10.36
CA TYR A 68 -11.19 -11.35 -11.46
C TYR A 68 -11.29 -12.75 -12.10
N PRO A 69 -11.84 -13.74 -11.37
CA PRO A 69 -11.94 -15.11 -11.87
C PRO A 69 -12.90 -15.26 -13.06
N GLU A 70 -13.78 -14.30 -13.27
CA GLU A 70 -14.75 -14.22 -14.36
C GLU A 70 -14.15 -13.71 -15.68
N GLU A 71 -12.98 -13.05 -15.61
CA GLU A 71 -12.34 -12.45 -16.77
C GLU A 71 -11.52 -13.47 -17.57
N ASP A 72 -11.54 -13.34 -18.89
CA ASP A 72 -10.74 -14.19 -19.76
C ASP A 72 -9.23 -13.83 -19.72
N GLU A 73 -8.41 -14.74 -20.25
CA GLU A 73 -6.95 -14.57 -20.26
C GLU A 73 -6.49 -13.37 -21.09
N ALA A 74 -7.26 -12.88 -22.06
CA ALA A 74 -6.92 -11.72 -22.86
C ALA A 74 -7.13 -10.45 -22.04
N ALA A 75 -8.24 -10.34 -21.31
CA ALA A 75 -8.54 -9.26 -20.38
C ALA A 75 -7.53 -9.21 -19.23
N ILE A 76 -7.21 -10.35 -18.62
CA ILE A 76 -6.20 -10.46 -17.56
C ILE A 76 -4.83 -9.95 -18.04
N ARG A 77 -4.39 -10.33 -19.24
CA ARG A 77 -3.13 -9.85 -19.82
C ARG A 77 -3.19 -8.37 -20.18
N ALA A 78 -4.33 -7.86 -20.61
CA ALA A 78 -4.53 -6.44 -20.89
C ALA A 78 -4.40 -5.62 -19.61
N LEU A 79 -5.05 -6.02 -18.50
CA LEU A 79 -4.93 -5.39 -17.20
C LEU A 79 -3.48 -5.43 -16.67
N ALA A 80 -2.79 -6.56 -16.81
CA ALA A 80 -1.38 -6.66 -16.42
C ALA A 80 -0.49 -5.67 -17.19
N ARG A 81 -0.73 -5.48 -18.50
CA ARG A 81 0.00 -4.49 -19.30
C ARG A 81 -0.32 -3.05 -18.88
N GLN A 82 -1.56 -2.75 -18.52
CA GLN A 82 -1.95 -1.44 -17.98
C GLN A 82 -1.25 -1.17 -16.63
N ALA A 83 -1.18 -2.17 -15.75
CA ALA A 83 -0.46 -2.06 -14.49
C ALA A 83 1.04 -1.83 -14.69
N TRP A 84 1.65 -2.49 -15.67
CA TRP A 84 3.04 -2.22 -16.06
C TRP A 84 3.20 -0.80 -16.63
N ASP A 85 2.28 -0.34 -17.49
CA ASP A 85 2.28 1.04 -18.00
C ASP A 85 2.23 2.04 -16.85
N ASN A 86 1.29 1.85 -15.91
CA ASN A 86 1.18 2.72 -14.73
C ASN A 86 2.46 2.71 -13.87
N LEU A 87 3.03 1.54 -13.59
CA LEU A 87 4.27 1.43 -12.82
C LEU A 87 5.44 2.15 -13.50
N GLY A 88 5.56 2.00 -14.83
CA GLY A 88 6.59 2.68 -15.61
C GLY A 88 6.43 4.20 -15.64
N ARG A 89 5.18 4.67 -15.75
CA ARG A 89 4.85 6.10 -15.62
C ARG A 89 5.26 6.63 -14.26
N THR A 90 4.83 5.97 -13.19
CA THR A 90 5.17 6.34 -11.81
C THR A 90 6.69 6.41 -11.62
N GLY A 91 7.43 5.41 -12.14
CA GLY A 91 8.90 5.42 -12.07
C GLY A 91 9.55 6.61 -12.79
N ALA A 92 9.06 6.98 -13.98
CA ALA A 92 9.56 8.14 -14.70
C ALA A 92 9.18 9.48 -14.04
N GLU A 93 8.01 9.54 -13.41
CA GLU A 93 7.50 10.71 -12.69
C GLU A 93 8.28 11.02 -11.42
N TYR A 94 9.01 10.06 -10.85
CA TYR A 94 9.93 10.33 -9.74
C TYR A 94 10.95 11.43 -10.06
N ALA A 95 11.34 11.58 -11.33
CA ALA A 95 12.23 12.66 -11.77
C ALA A 95 11.59 14.05 -11.70
N HIS A 96 10.25 14.12 -11.57
CA HIS A 96 9.46 15.34 -11.64
C HIS A 96 8.59 15.59 -10.40
N LEU A 97 8.70 14.75 -9.34
CA LEU A 97 7.83 14.86 -8.17
C LEU A 97 7.83 16.27 -7.54
N ALA A 98 8.97 16.93 -7.51
CA ALA A 98 9.08 18.29 -6.98
C ALA A 98 8.28 19.33 -7.78
N THR A 99 8.08 19.11 -9.09
CA THR A 99 7.47 20.08 -10.02
C THR A 99 6.06 19.69 -10.46
N LEU A 100 5.55 18.51 -10.07
CA LEU A 100 4.21 18.08 -10.44
C LEU A 100 3.09 18.98 -9.90
N PHE A 101 3.36 19.70 -8.83
CA PHE A 101 2.43 20.65 -8.19
C PHE A 101 2.72 22.11 -8.57
N ASP A 102 3.70 22.37 -9.44
CA ASP A 102 3.96 23.72 -9.89
C ASP A 102 2.85 24.13 -10.86
N ILE A 103 2.15 25.20 -10.52
CA ILE A 103 1.05 25.76 -11.28
C ILE A 103 1.52 27.13 -11.78
N ASP A 104 1.43 27.36 -13.09
CA ASP A 104 1.55 28.69 -13.65
C ASP A 104 0.16 29.35 -13.62
N PRO A 105 -0.06 30.43 -12.83
CA PRO A 105 -1.36 31.10 -12.77
C PRO A 105 -1.80 31.69 -14.12
N ALA A 106 -0.85 31.97 -15.01
CA ALA A 106 -1.12 32.49 -16.35
C ALA A 106 -1.53 31.40 -17.36
N ASP A 107 -1.22 30.12 -17.05
CA ASP A 107 -1.58 28.95 -17.88
C ASP A 107 -2.39 27.93 -17.07
N PRO A 108 -3.75 27.99 -17.13
CA PRO A 108 -4.59 26.98 -16.47
C PRO A 108 -4.31 25.54 -16.92
N ALA A 109 -3.72 25.34 -18.11
CA ALA A 109 -3.34 24.02 -18.60
C ALA A 109 -2.12 23.46 -17.86
N SER A 110 -1.35 24.29 -17.15
CA SER A 110 -0.25 23.86 -16.28
C SER A 110 -0.74 23.06 -15.08
N GLN A 111 -2.00 23.25 -14.66
CA GLN A 111 -2.59 22.54 -13.53
C GLN A 111 -2.71 21.04 -13.80
N ARG A 112 -1.91 20.25 -13.10
CA ARG A 112 -1.86 18.79 -13.25
C ARG A 112 -2.70 18.05 -12.21
N MET A 113 -3.15 18.74 -11.18
CA MET A 113 -3.89 18.15 -10.06
C MET A 113 -5.30 18.71 -10.00
N SER A 114 -6.29 17.82 -9.89
CA SER A 114 -7.62 18.15 -9.39
C SER A 114 -7.84 17.45 -8.05
N VAL A 115 -8.59 18.07 -7.17
CA VAL A 115 -8.79 17.58 -5.79
C VAL A 115 -10.28 17.48 -5.49
N ALA A 116 -10.67 16.41 -4.77
CA ALA A 116 -11.96 16.27 -4.11
C ALA A 116 -11.76 16.05 -2.60
N GLY A 117 -12.70 16.50 -1.77
CA GLY A 117 -12.60 16.43 -0.31
C GLY A 117 -11.61 17.44 0.27
N ALA A 118 -11.47 18.61 -0.37
CA ALA A 118 -10.62 19.70 0.13
C ALA A 118 -11.05 20.15 1.52
N GLU A 119 -12.35 20.15 1.81
CA GLU A 119 -12.94 20.46 3.11
C GLU A 119 -12.45 19.53 4.22
N HIS A 120 -12.24 18.25 3.92
CA HIS A 120 -11.68 17.29 4.88
C HIS A 120 -10.19 17.52 5.09
N PHE A 121 -9.48 17.92 4.04
CA PHE A 121 -8.06 18.29 4.14
C PHE A 121 -7.87 19.53 5.01
N GLU A 122 -8.66 20.57 4.78
CA GLU A 122 -8.64 21.80 5.55
C GLU A 122 -9.00 21.56 7.02
N ALA A 123 -10.02 20.75 7.28
CA ALA A 123 -10.38 20.34 8.64
C ALA A 123 -9.22 19.63 9.34
N LEU A 124 -8.59 18.63 8.70
CA LEU A 124 -7.42 17.93 9.27
C LEU A 124 -6.25 18.87 9.53
N ARG A 125 -5.99 19.84 8.63
CA ARG A 125 -4.88 20.77 8.76
C ARG A 125 -5.07 21.77 9.90
N ASP A 126 -6.31 22.23 10.10
CA ASP A 126 -6.58 23.44 10.88
C ASP A 126 -7.22 23.14 12.25
N ASP A 127 -7.65 21.89 12.53
CA ASP A 127 -8.34 21.54 13.79
C ASP A 127 -7.40 21.31 14.98
N GLY A 128 -6.08 21.25 14.74
CA GLY A 128 -5.06 21.02 15.76
C GLY A 128 -5.11 19.64 16.41
N LYS A 129 -5.83 18.66 15.80
CA LYS A 129 -5.99 17.31 16.31
C LYS A 129 -5.25 16.30 15.42
N PRO A 130 -4.82 15.17 15.99
CA PRO A 130 -4.21 14.13 15.16
C PRO A 130 -5.23 13.45 14.25
N GLY A 131 -4.76 13.01 13.10
CA GLY A 131 -5.53 12.22 12.15
C GLY A 131 -4.71 11.12 11.52
N LEU A 132 -5.38 10.06 11.09
CA LEU A 132 -4.77 8.94 10.40
C LEU A 132 -5.24 8.89 8.96
N ILE A 133 -4.30 8.61 8.05
CA ILE A 133 -4.59 8.61 6.62
C ILE A 133 -4.11 7.29 6.03
N PHE A 134 -5.03 6.52 5.43
CA PHE A 134 -4.63 5.34 4.66
C PHE A 134 -4.68 5.61 3.16
N ALA A 135 -3.80 4.93 2.44
CA ALA A 135 -3.77 4.94 0.98
C ALA A 135 -3.41 3.55 0.44
N ALA A 136 -3.38 3.43 -0.88
CA ALA A 136 -2.98 2.22 -1.59
C ALA A 136 -1.93 2.53 -2.67
N HIS A 137 -1.21 1.51 -3.16
CA HIS A 137 -0.27 1.64 -4.28
C HIS A 137 -1.04 1.80 -5.61
N LEU A 138 -1.84 2.86 -5.70
CA LEU A 138 -2.68 3.20 -6.85
C LEU A 138 -2.10 4.42 -7.57
N ALA A 139 -2.08 4.41 -8.89
CA ALA A 139 -1.54 5.47 -9.74
C ALA A 139 -0.12 5.90 -9.32
N ASN A 140 0.06 7.17 -8.98
CA ASN A 140 1.30 7.68 -8.36
C ASN A 140 1.06 7.94 -6.87
N TRP A 141 1.22 6.92 -6.06
CA TRP A 141 0.97 6.89 -4.62
C TRP A 141 1.90 7.80 -3.79
N GLU A 142 2.87 8.46 -4.39
CA GLU A 142 3.72 9.44 -3.71
C GLU A 142 3.01 10.80 -3.56
N LEU A 143 2.09 11.11 -4.45
CA LEU A 143 1.44 12.42 -4.53
C LEU A 143 0.64 12.84 -3.29
N PRO A 144 -0.05 11.95 -2.55
CA PRO A 144 -0.75 12.36 -1.33
C PRO A 144 0.17 12.98 -0.28
N ALA A 145 1.34 12.37 -0.02
CA ALA A 145 2.29 12.88 0.96
C ALA A 145 2.94 14.19 0.50
N ILE A 146 3.17 14.35 -0.81
CA ILE A 146 3.68 15.60 -1.40
C ILE A 146 2.62 16.70 -1.30
N CYS A 147 1.36 16.39 -1.59
CA CYS A 147 0.25 17.30 -1.43
C CYS A 147 0.13 17.78 0.03
N ALA A 148 0.16 16.86 0.98
CA ALA A 148 0.13 17.18 2.40
C ALA A 148 1.23 18.18 2.78
N ALA A 149 2.47 17.91 2.41
CA ALA A 149 3.61 18.78 2.69
C ALA A 149 3.48 20.17 2.00
N ARG A 150 3.03 20.16 0.74
CA ARG A 150 2.93 21.40 -0.05
C ARG A 150 1.87 22.36 0.47
N TYR A 151 0.78 21.82 1.00
CA TYR A 151 -0.36 22.61 1.49
C TYR A 151 -0.46 22.70 3.02
N GLY A 152 0.65 22.42 3.72
CA GLY A 152 0.81 22.70 5.14
C GLY A 152 0.15 21.72 6.10
N LEU A 153 -0.25 20.52 5.63
CA LEU A 153 -0.69 19.45 6.52
C LEU A 153 0.55 18.74 7.10
N GLU A 154 0.76 18.85 8.40
CA GLU A 154 1.86 18.17 9.11
C GLU A 154 1.59 16.65 9.14
N ALA A 155 2.01 15.96 8.08
CA ALA A 155 1.83 14.53 7.94
C ALA A 155 3.18 13.79 7.86
N THR A 156 3.26 12.66 8.57
CA THR A 156 4.40 11.74 8.53
C THR A 156 3.99 10.45 7.81
N ALA A 157 4.64 10.17 6.69
CA ALA A 157 4.41 8.95 5.93
C ALA A 157 5.17 7.77 6.53
N ILE A 158 4.45 6.70 6.87
CA ILE A 158 5.01 5.44 7.35
C ILE A 158 5.37 4.60 6.14
N PHE A 159 6.64 4.24 6.00
CA PHE A 159 7.12 3.49 4.85
C PHE A 159 8.07 2.35 5.24
N ARG A 160 8.10 1.33 4.41
CA ARG A 160 9.14 0.30 4.45
C ARG A 160 10.20 0.62 3.39
N PRO A 161 11.47 0.80 3.77
CA PRO A 161 12.53 1.00 2.80
C PRO A 161 12.60 -0.15 1.79
N PRO A 162 12.87 0.12 0.50
CA PRO A 162 13.19 -0.92 -0.46
C PRO A 162 14.34 -1.82 0.01
N ASN A 163 14.31 -3.10 -0.40
CA ASN A 163 15.31 -4.07 0.04
C ASN A 163 16.70 -3.82 -0.59
N ASP A 164 16.75 -3.21 -1.76
CA ASP A 164 18.02 -2.86 -2.39
C ASP A 164 18.49 -1.44 -1.99
N ILE A 165 19.78 -1.31 -1.72
CA ILE A 165 20.38 -0.10 -1.16
C ILE A 165 20.31 1.08 -2.14
N ALA A 166 20.41 0.83 -3.45
CA ALA A 166 20.42 1.90 -4.44
C ALA A 166 19.04 2.55 -4.55
N SER A 167 18.00 1.75 -4.73
CA SER A 167 16.59 2.23 -4.75
C SER A 167 16.21 2.86 -3.41
N ALA A 168 16.64 2.26 -2.27
CA ALA A 168 16.34 2.81 -0.95
C ALA A 168 16.92 4.21 -0.76
N ARG A 169 18.17 4.45 -1.17
CA ARG A 169 18.81 5.78 -1.09
C ARG A 169 18.12 6.80 -1.97
N LEU A 170 17.88 6.44 -3.23
CA LEU A 170 17.26 7.34 -4.20
C LEU A 170 15.83 7.73 -3.78
N VAL A 171 15.02 6.74 -3.39
CA VAL A 171 13.65 6.98 -2.90
C VAL A 171 13.68 7.85 -1.64
N ALA A 172 14.60 7.59 -0.69
CA ALA A 172 14.72 8.40 0.52
C ALA A 172 15.19 9.83 0.24
N GLU A 173 16.06 10.04 -0.76
CA GLU A 173 16.52 11.37 -1.20
C GLU A 173 15.34 12.17 -1.76
N VAL A 174 14.62 11.62 -2.75
CA VAL A 174 13.47 12.28 -3.38
C VAL A 174 12.36 12.58 -2.36
N ARG A 175 12.03 11.62 -1.49
CA ARG A 175 10.99 11.81 -0.48
C ARG A 175 11.35 12.85 0.56
N ARG A 176 12.63 12.95 0.95
CA ARG A 176 13.11 13.98 1.89
C ARG A 176 12.97 15.38 1.33
N GLU A 177 13.12 15.53 0.01
CA GLU A 177 13.00 16.82 -0.69
C GLU A 177 11.56 17.24 -0.93
N THR A 178 10.63 16.28 -1.05
CA THR A 178 9.28 16.53 -1.56
C THR A 178 8.16 16.28 -0.56
N MET A 179 8.40 15.46 0.46
CA MET A 179 7.41 15.08 1.47
C MET A 179 7.75 15.67 2.83
N GLY A 180 6.76 15.75 3.71
CA GLY A 180 6.94 16.14 5.12
C GLY A 180 7.70 15.10 5.94
N GLY A 181 7.15 14.68 7.07
CA GLY A 181 7.76 13.66 7.92
C GLY A 181 7.83 12.28 7.26
N LEU A 182 8.91 11.55 7.54
CA LEU A 182 9.09 10.17 7.09
C LEU A 182 9.44 9.28 8.29
N ALA A 183 8.63 8.25 8.54
CA ALA A 183 8.89 7.23 9.56
C ALA A 183 9.16 5.86 8.92
N ALA A 184 10.39 5.38 9.03
CA ALA A 184 10.73 4.04 8.56
C ALA A 184 10.14 2.98 9.51
N ALA A 185 9.35 2.04 8.98
CA ALA A 185 8.80 0.94 9.76
C ALA A 185 9.93 0.05 10.33
N GLY A 186 9.97 -0.13 11.65
CA GLY A 186 10.99 -0.92 12.35
C GLY A 186 10.93 -0.78 13.87
N GLN A 187 11.91 -1.35 14.56
CA GLN A 187 12.07 -1.15 16.01
C GLN A 187 12.36 0.33 16.28
N GLY A 188 11.62 0.94 17.21
CA GLY A 188 11.71 2.37 17.51
C GLY A 188 10.78 3.27 16.69
N ALA A 189 10.25 2.81 15.54
CA ALA A 189 9.30 3.57 14.74
C ALA A 189 8.01 3.90 15.53
N VAL A 190 7.58 3.01 16.42
CA VAL A 190 6.37 3.20 17.25
C VAL A 190 6.49 4.45 18.09
N PHE A 191 7.62 4.68 18.76
CA PHE A 191 7.84 5.89 19.57
C PHE A 191 7.85 7.17 18.73
N SER A 192 8.44 7.11 17.53
CA SER A 192 8.42 8.25 16.59
C SER A 192 6.99 8.57 16.13
N MET A 193 6.18 7.53 15.85
CA MET A 193 4.79 7.70 15.44
C MET A 193 3.91 8.23 16.56
N GLN A 194 4.09 7.72 17.81
CA GLN A 194 3.40 8.24 18.99
C GLN A 194 3.68 9.72 19.18
N GLY A 195 4.94 10.12 19.13
CA GLY A 195 5.30 11.53 19.28
C GLY A 195 4.73 12.45 18.18
N VAL A 196 4.42 11.91 16.97
CA VAL A 196 3.71 12.68 15.94
C VAL A 196 2.26 12.89 16.35
N VAL A 197 1.55 11.82 16.72
CA VAL A 197 0.12 11.89 17.11
C VAL A 197 -0.09 12.73 18.37
N GLU A 198 0.78 12.58 19.37
CA GLU A 198 0.70 13.34 20.64
C GLU A 198 0.89 14.85 20.46
N ARG A 199 1.55 15.28 19.38
CA ARG A 199 1.67 16.70 19.04
C ARG A 199 0.57 17.20 18.10
N GLY A 200 -0.47 16.42 17.85
CA GLY A 200 -1.55 16.76 16.91
C GLY A 200 -1.21 16.51 15.44
N GLY A 201 -0.05 15.92 15.15
CA GLY A 201 0.34 15.62 13.77
C GLY A 201 -0.35 14.37 13.19
N HIS A 202 -0.22 14.17 11.89
CA HIS A 202 -0.91 13.14 11.13
C HIS A 202 0.01 12.01 10.70
N LEU A 203 -0.53 10.78 10.61
CA LEU A 203 0.21 9.62 10.12
C LEU A 203 -0.44 9.07 8.86
N GLY A 204 0.35 8.91 7.79
CA GLY A 204 -0.08 8.30 6.53
C GLY A 204 0.55 6.92 6.30
N GLN A 205 -0.24 5.94 5.84
CA GLN A 205 0.25 4.59 5.52
C GLN A 205 -0.42 3.99 4.29
N LEU A 206 0.39 3.36 3.43
CA LEU A 206 -0.11 2.44 2.40
C LEU A 206 -0.44 1.10 3.06
N ILE A 207 -1.72 0.66 3.00
CA ILE A 207 -2.21 -0.49 3.76
C ILE A 207 -2.40 -1.77 2.93
N ASP A 208 -2.20 -1.70 1.64
CA ASP A 208 -2.57 -2.72 0.66
C ASP A 208 -1.52 -3.82 0.42
N GLN A 209 -0.40 -3.81 1.13
CA GLN A 209 0.60 -4.88 1.04
C GLN A 209 0.42 -5.96 2.11
N HIS A 210 0.91 -7.18 1.80
CA HIS A 210 0.90 -8.29 2.75
C HIS A 210 1.76 -8.01 3.98
N PHE A 211 1.24 -8.32 5.17
CA PHE A 211 1.97 -8.22 6.42
C PHE A 211 1.86 -9.51 7.23
N THR A 212 2.96 -10.23 7.39
CA THR A 212 3.01 -11.60 7.93
C THR A 212 2.41 -11.75 9.35
N ARG A 213 2.55 -10.73 10.20
CA ARG A 213 2.01 -10.69 11.58
C ARG A 213 0.77 -9.79 11.66
N GLY A 214 -0.04 -9.79 10.60
CA GLY A 214 -1.22 -8.96 10.48
C GLY A 214 -2.50 -9.59 11.01
N VAL A 215 -3.59 -8.84 10.84
CA VAL A 215 -4.95 -9.35 11.01
C VAL A 215 -5.48 -9.86 9.66
N VAL A 216 -6.39 -10.84 9.72
CA VAL A 216 -7.02 -11.41 8.53
C VAL A 216 -8.20 -10.53 8.16
N VAL A 217 -8.24 -10.10 6.90
CA VAL A 217 -9.38 -9.42 6.28
C VAL A 217 -9.66 -10.02 4.90
N GLU A 218 -10.80 -9.73 4.34
CA GLU A 218 -11.14 -10.10 2.96
C GLU A 218 -10.74 -8.99 1.98
N PHE A 219 -10.20 -9.41 0.83
CA PHE A 219 -9.88 -8.54 -0.29
C PHE A 219 -10.16 -9.32 -1.58
N PHE A 220 -11.09 -8.84 -2.40
CA PHE A 220 -11.66 -9.56 -3.55
C PHE A 220 -12.19 -10.95 -3.15
N GLY A 221 -12.99 -11.01 -2.06
CA GLY A 221 -13.58 -12.25 -1.54
C GLY A 221 -12.56 -13.28 -1.04
N ARG A 222 -11.30 -12.90 -0.84
CA ARG A 222 -10.23 -13.81 -0.43
C ARG A 222 -9.52 -13.32 0.83
N PRO A 223 -9.19 -14.19 1.77
CA PRO A 223 -8.51 -13.79 3.00
C PRO A 223 -7.07 -13.34 2.72
N VAL A 224 -6.70 -12.22 3.33
CA VAL A 224 -5.35 -11.65 3.29
C VAL A 224 -4.92 -11.16 4.67
N LEU A 225 -3.62 -11.11 4.91
CA LEU A 225 -3.03 -10.51 6.11
C LEU A 225 -2.65 -9.05 5.83
N VAL A 226 -3.13 -8.13 6.67
CA VAL A 226 -2.86 -6.69 6.60
C VAL A 226 -2.23 -6.17 7.87
N ASN A 227 -1.46 -5.09 7.77
CA ASN A 227 -0.85 -4.44 8.93
C ASN A 227 -1.92 -3.70 9.75
N PRO A 228 -2.16 -4.09 11.02
CA PRO A 228 -3.19 -3.48 11.85
C PRO A 228 -2.77 -2.14 12.49
N LEU A 229 -1.64 -1.57 12.11
CA LEU A 229 -1.05 -0.41 12.81
C LEU A 229 -2.00 0.78 12.88
N LEU A 230 -2.58 1.20 11.75
CA LEU A 230 -3.49 2.35 11.74
C LEU A 230 -4.73 2.11 12.60
N ALA A 231 -5.36 0.93 12.51
CA ALA A 231 -6.51 0.61 13.34
C ALA A 231 -6.18 0.55 14.84
N LYS A 232 -4.97 0.10 15.20
CA LYS A 232 -4.49 0.13 16.59
C LYS A 232 -4.27 1.56 17.09
N LEU A 233 -3.72 2.42 16.25
CA LEU A 233 -3.53 3.84 16.58
C LEU A 233 -4.90 4.55 16.68
N ALA A 234 -5.82 4.29 15.74
CA ALA A 234 -7.18 4.81 15.81
C ALA A 234 -7.89 4.39 17.13
N LYS A 235 -7.77 3.12 17.52
CA LYS A 235 -8.30 2.62 18.81
C LYS A 235 -7.68 3.32 20.01
N HIS A 236 -6.38 3.56 19.98
CA HIS A 236 -5.66 4.12 21.12
C HIS A 236 -5.90 5.64 21.31
N TYR A 237 -5.95 6.37 20.20
CA TYR A 237 -6.07 7.83 20.22
C TYR A 237 -7.47 8.35 19.91
N GLU A 238 -8.41 7.48 19.54
CA GLU A 238 -9.79 7.82 19.14
C GLU A 238 -9.82 8.97 18.10
N CYS A 239 -8.85 9.00 17.19
CA CYS A 239 -8.72 10.02 16.16
C CYS A 239 -9.32 9.58 14.82
N PRO A 240 -9.74 10.52 13.95
CA PRO A 240 -10.36 10.22 12.67
C PRO A 240 -9.40 9.47 11.73
N VAL A 241 -9.99 8.61 10.89
CA VAL A 241 -9.28 7.86 9.85
C VAL A 241 -9.86 8.21 8.49
N HIS A 242 -9.04 8.74 7.61
CA HIS A 242 -9.43 9.12 6.25
C HIS A 242 -8.72 8.24 5.23
N GLY A 243 -9.36 8.02 4.09
CA GLY A 243 -8.74 7.41 2.94
C GLY A 243 -8.27 8.46 1.94
N VAL A 244 -7.09 8.30 1.34
CA VAL A 244 -6.66 9.13 0.24
C VAL A 244 -6.28 8.29 -0.96
N ARG A 245 -6.82 8.63 -2.15
CA ARG A 245 -6.44 8.00 -3.40
C ARG A 245 -5.98 9.00 -4.44
N VAL A 246 -5.20 8.48 -5.37
CA VAL A 246 -4.82 9.19 -6.59
C VAL A 246 -5.32 8.39 -7.79
N VAL A 247 -5.95 9.06 -8.72
CA VAL A 247 -6.34 8.48 -10.02
C VAL A 247 -5.56 9.21 -11.11
N ARG A 248 -4.83 8.45 -11.92
CA ARG A 248 -4.14 8.99 -13.08
C ARG A 248 -5.13 9.30 -14.18
N LYS A 249 -5.02 10.50 -14.73
CA LYS A 249 -5.71 10.96 -15.93
C LYS A 249 -4.71 11.07 -17.09
N ASP A 250 -5.19 11.42 -18.27
CA ASP A 250 -4.33 11.63 -19.42
C ASP A 250 -3.33 12.77 -19.21
N ASN A 251 -2.25 12.78 -19.99
CA ASN A 251 -1.24 13.83 -20.04
C ASN A 251 -0.54 14.12 -18.69
N ALA A 252 -0.25 13.06 -17.91
CA ALA A 252 0.35 13.17 -16.59
C ALA A 252 -0.40 14.13 -15.66
N ARG A 253 -1.74 14.11 -15.73
CA ARG A 253 -2.65 14.75 -14.80
C ARG A 253 -3.17 13.72 -13.81
N PHE A 254 -3.59 14.20 -12.65
CA PHE A 254 -4.04 13.35 -11.56
C PHE A 254 -5.27 13.94 -10.88
N HIS A 255 -6.10 13.06 -10.36
CA HIS A 255 -7.17 13.42 -9.45
C HIS A 255 -6.86 12.83 -8.08
N LEU A 256 -6.77 13.68 -7.06
CA LEU A 256 -6.55 13.30 -5.67
C LEU A 256 -7.89 13.45 -4.94
N GLU A 257 -8.26 12.43 -4.19
CA GLU A 257 -9.50 12.42 -3.41
C GLU A 257 -9.20 12.01 -1.97
N LEU A 258 -9.62 12.85 -1.03
CA LEU A 258 -9.62 12.55 0.40
C LEU A 258 -11.06 12.23 0.83
N THR A 259 -11.27 11.05 1.42
CA THR A 259 -12.61 10.66 1.91
C THR A 259 -13.00 11.44 3.15
N PRO A 260 -14.29 11.55 3.47
CA PRO A 260 -14.70 11.87 4.85
C PRO A 260 -14.09 10.88 5.84
N PRO A 261 -14.09 11.18 7.15
CA PRO A 261 -13.65 10.23 8.16
C PRO A 261 -14.51 8.95 8.07
N LEU A 262 -13.85 7.79 8.12
CA LEU A 262 -14.55 6.51 8.09
C LEU A 262 -15.27 6.25 9.41
N ASP A 263 -16.51 5.78 9.32
CA ASP A 263 -17.20 5.18 10.45
C ASP A 263 -16.59 3.79 10.74
N LEU A 264 -15.83 3.70 11.83
CA LEU A 264 -15.10 2.48 12.18
C LEU A 264 -15.94 1.60 13.11
N PRO A 265 -16.04 0.28 12.83
CA PRO A 265 -16.74 -0.66 13.68
C PRO A 265 -16.20 -0.66 15.11
N ARG A 266 -17.11 -0.79 16.08
CA ARG A 266 -16.80 -0.86 17.51
C ARG A 266 -17.19 -2.22 18.09
N ASP A 267 -16.46 -2.65 19.08
CA ASP A 267 -16.72 -3.88 19.83
C ASP A 267 -17.84 -3.66 20.88
N ALA A 268 -18.21 -4.72 21.59
CA ALA A 268 -19.25 -4.67 22.64
C ALA A 268 -18.92 -3.73 23.81
N LYS A 269 -17.68 -3.29 23.95
CA LYS A 269 -17.22 -2.31 24.95
C LYS A 269 -17.27 -0.87 24.42
N GLY A 270 -17.66 -0.68 23.17
CA GLY A 270 -17.65 0.61 22.50
C GLY A 270 -16.25 1.04 21.97
N GLU A 271 -15.23 0.20 22.07
CA GLU A 271 -13.90 0.47 21.55
C GLU A 271 -13.81 0.09 20.07
N ILE A 272 -12.96 0.77 19.30
CA ILE A 272 -12.75 0.44 17.87
C ILE A 272 -12.28 -1.02 17.74
N ASP A 273 -13.02 -1.81 16.96
CA ASP A 273 -12.63 -3.16 16.56
C ASP A 273 -11.52 -3.10 15.51
N VAL A 274 -10.31 -3.48 15.90
CA VAL A 274 -9.12 -3.41 15.05
C VAL A 274 -9.28 -4.22 13.77
N GLN A 275 -9.88 -5.42 13.83
CA GLN A 275 -10.08 -6.25 12.65
C GLN A 275 -11.16 -5.67 11.74
N GLY A 276 -12.28 -5.26 12.31
CA GLY A 276 -13.38 -4.61 11.59
C GLY A 276 -12.96 -3.29 10.94
N ALA A 277 -12.17 -2.47 11.65
CA ALA A 277 -11.62 -1.24 11.12
C ALA A 277 -10.67 -1.49 9.93
N MET A 278 -9.77 -2.49 10.03
CA MET A 278 -8.93 -2.87 8.88
C MET A 278 -9.75 -3.43 7.73
N GLN A 279 -10.85 -4.14 7.99
CA GLN A 279 -11.76 -4.61 6.95
C GLN A 279 -12.46 -3.43 6.26
N ALA A 280 -12.93 -2.43 7.00
CA ALA A 280 -13.55 -1.23 6.44
C ALA A 280 -12.58 -0.48 5.52
N MET A 281 -11.37 -0.18 5.98
CA MET A 281 -10.33 0.45 5.15
C MET A 281 -9.98 -0.40 3.91
N THR A 282 -9.93 -1.73 4.05
CA THR A 282 -9.60 -2.64 2.94
C THR A 282 -10.71 -2.68 1.89
N ARG A 283 -11.99 -2.55 2.28
CA ARG A 283 -13.12 -2.44 1.33
C ARG A 283 -13.01 -1.17 0.49
N VAL A 284 -12.72 -0.04 1.11
CA VAL A 284 -12.51 1.22 0.38
C VAL A 284 -11.36 1.09 -0.63
N VAL A 285 -10.26 0.45 -0.25
CA VAL A 285 -9.15 0.19 -1.19
C VAL A 285 -9.59 -0.76 -2.31
N GLU A 286 -10.39 -1.79 -2.02
CA GLU A 286 -10.91 -2.70 -3.04
C GLU A 286 -11.79 -1.98 -4.06
N GLU A 287 -12.68 -1.10 -3.61
CA GLU A 287 -13.51 -0.25 -4.47
C GLU A 287 -12.67 0.60 -5.40
N TRP A 288 -11.65 1.27 -4.88
CA TRP A 288 -10.72 2.07 -5.68
C TRP A 288 -9.98 1.24 -6.74
N VAL A 289 -9.57 0.01 -6.39
CA VAL A 289 -8.90 -0.90 -7.33
C VAL A 289 -9.87 -1.41 -8.39
N ARG A 290 -11.13 -1.68 -8.03
CA ARG A 290 -12.18 -2.10 -8.99
C ARG A 290 -12.50 -1.00 -9.99
N GLU A 291 -12.55 0.27 -9.56
CA GLU A 291 -12.76 1.41 -10.44
C GLU A 291 -11.57 1.65 -11.41
N ASN A 292 -10.35 1.40 -10.96
CA ASN A 292 -9.12 1.68 -11.72
C ASN A 292 -8.14 0.50 -11.69
N PRO A 293 -8.53 -0.69 -12.19
CA PRO A 293 -7.75 -1.92 -12.00
C PRO A 293 -6.38 -1.88 -12.68
N GLY A 294 -6.25 -1.17 -13.79
CA GLY A 294 -4.96 -0.97 -14.48
C GLY A 294 -3.97 -0.05 -13.75
N GLN A 295 -4.39 0.62 -12.68
CA GLN A 295 -3.55 1.58 -11.97
C GLN A 295 -2.99 1.06 -10.63
N TRP A 296 -3.41 -0.13 -10.17
CA TRP A 296 -2.91 -0.72 -8.93
C TRP A 296 -1.63 -1.55 -9.14
N LEU A 297 -0.83 -1.64 -8.08
CA LEU A 297 0.45 -2.39 -8.10
C LEU A 297 0.23 -3.90 -7.97
N TRP A 298 -0.13 -4.58 -9.04
CA TRP A 298 -0.36 -6.04 -9.07
C TRP A 298 0.90 -6.88 -8.91
N MET A 299 2.10 -6.30 -9.02
CA MET A 299 3.39 -6.99 -9.06
C MET A 299 3.90 -7.46 -7.69
N HIS A 300 3.20 -7.21 -6.59
CA HIS A 300 3.54 -7.74 -5.28
C HIS A 300 2.64 -8.91 -4.90
N ARG A 301 3.14 -9.86 -4.09
CA ARG A 301 2.38 -11.04 -3.66
C ARG A 301 1.36 -10.67 -2.59
N ARG A 302 0.15 -10.30 -3.00
CA ARG A 302 -0.94 -9.92 -2.09
C ARG A 302 -1.50 -11.14 -1.36
N TRP A 303 -1.84 -12.20 -2.08
CA TRP A 303 -2.39 -13.43 -1.50
C TRP A 303 -1.27 -14.45 -1.22
N ARG A 304 -1.19 -14.89 0.04
CA ARG A 304 -0.22 -15.87 0.53
C ARG A 304 -0.97 -16.90 1.40
N PRO A 305 -1.71 -17.83 0.80
CA PRO A 305 -2.57 -18.75 1.55
C PRO A 305 -1.81 -19.58 2.58
N ASN A 306 -0.57 -19.93 2.31
CA ASN A 306 0.29 -20.70 3.24
C ASN A 306 0.70 -19.92 4.50
N MET A 307 0.45 -18.62 4.56
CA MET A 307 0.76 -17.75 5.71
C MET A 307 -0.47 -17.38 6.52
N LEU A 308 -1.66 -17.79 6.11
CA LEU A 308 -2.88 -17.57 6.87
C LEU A 308 -2.85 -18.44 8.15
N PRO A 309 -3.40 -17.93 9.27
CA PRO A 309 -3.58 -18.72 10.47
C PRO A 309 -4.38 -19.99 10.14
N LYS A 310 -3.90 -21.14 10.59
CA LYS A 310 -4.70 -22.36 10.47
C LYS A 310 -6.00 -22.18 11.26
N PRO A 311 -7.15 -22.65 10.76
CA PRO A 311 -8.39 -22.66 11.54
C PRO A 311 -8.11 -23.32 12.87
N LYS A 312 -8.51 -22.70 13.98
CA LYS A 312 -8.52 -23.38 15.27
C LYS A 312 -9.60 -24.46 15.18
N VAL A 313 -9.19 -25.67 14.82
CA VAL A 313 -10.06 -26.84 14.97
C VAL A 313 -10.35 -26.95 16.46
N ALA A 314 -11.59 -26.69 16.85
CA ALA A 314 -12.02 -26.98 18.21
C ALA A 314 -11.71 -28.47 18.47
N PRO A 315 -11.10 -28.83 19.59
CA PRO A 315 -10.83 -30.24 19.86
C PRO A 315 -12.18 -30.97 19.80
N VAL A 316 -12.29 -31.93 18.88
CA VAL A 316 -13.41 -32.85 18.84
C VAL A 316 -13.41 -33.53 20.19
N LYS A 317 -14.38 -33.22 21.06
CA LYS A 317 -14.60 -33.96 22.28
C LYS A 317 -14.78 -35.41 21.86
N GLN A 318 -13.77 -36.23 22.11
CA GLN A 318 -13.93 -37.68 21.97
C GLN A 318 -15.10 -38.06 22.89
N PRO A 319 -16.06 -38.86 22.39
CA PRO A 319 -17.13 -39.36 23.24
C PRO A 319 -16.50 -40.13 24.42
N ASP A 320 -16.95 -39.80 25.62
CA ASP A 320 -16.48 -40.44 26.85
C ASP A 320 -16.69 -41.96 26.76
N PRO A 321 -15.63 -42.79 26.77
CA PRO A 321 -15.75 -44.23 26.71
C PRO A 321 -16.55 -44.84 27.87
N SER A 322 -16.73 -44.07 28.95
CA SER A 322 -17.49 -44.53 30.15
C SER A 322 -19.02 -44.44 29.96
N ALA A 323 -19.50 -43.75 28.97
CA ALA A 323 -20.93 -43.65 28.67
C ALA A 323 -21.53 -44.94 28.07
N ALA A 324 -20.69 -45.81 27.50
CA ALA A 324 -21.11 -47.06 26.85
C ALA A 324 -21.40 -48.22 27.85
N HIS A 325 -21.11 -48.06 29.14
CA HIS A 325 -21.24 -49.14 30.12
C HIS A 325 -22.40 -48.96 31.12
N ARG A 326 -23.30 -47.99 30.95
CA ARG A 326 -24.45 -47.76 31.83
C ARG A 326 -25.81 -48.10 31.20
N GLY A 327 -25.89 -49.15 30.45
CA GLY A 327 -27.17 -49.58 29.87
C GLY A 327 -27.21 -51.07 29.65
N ASN A 328 -27.36 -51.89 30.68
CA ASN A 328 -28.12 -53.12 30.71
C ASN A 328 -27.91 -53.88 32.02
N VAL A 329 -28.66 -53.53 33.07
CA VAL A 329 -29.02 -54.46 34.10
C VAL A 329 -30.52 -54.23 34.40
N THR A 330 -31.37 -54.87 33.61
CA THR A 330 -32.75 -55.16 34.02
C THR A 330 -32.77 -56.63 34.45
N SER A 331 -32.77 -56.80 35.76
CA SER A 331 -33.05 -58.07 36.43
C SER A 331 -34.47 -58.51 36.12
N VAL A 332 -34.65 -59.66 35.50
CA VAL A 332 -35.92 -60.39 35.47
C VAL A 332 -35.88 -61.35 36.65
N SER A 333 -36.71 -61.13 37.63
CA SER A 333 -37.05 -62.08 38.63
C SER A 333 -38.56 -62.08 38.89
N GLY A 334 -39.16 -63.25 38.85
CA GLY A 334 -40.50 -63.56 39.32
C GLY A 334 -41.44 -64.12 38.27
#